data_44fe649927967ca513642eeb78dde682
#
_entry.id   44fe649927967ca513642eeb78dde682
#
_cell.length_a   1.000
_cell.length_b   1.000
_cell.length_c   1.000
_cell.angle_alpha   90.00
_cell.angle_beta   90.00
_cell.angle_gamma   90.00
#
_symmetry.space_group_name_H-M   'P 1'
#
loop_
_entity.id
_entity.type
_entity.pdbx_description
1 polymer ?
#
loop_
_entity_poly.entity_id
_entity_poly.type
_entity_poly.pdbx_seq_one_letter_code
_entity_poly.pdbx_strand_id
1 'polypeptide(L)'
;MSALGYITDSSDGYFRPTDAITRAEIVTILDNMIEVLIQTSTTYTQDVEGTVMVNAAEGACLQDMTITGDLILAPGVTGTVTLENVTIRGAVRNFGSAVVTDLSQRPEEPEQPPAIQPGDVYTPSETTGEYLTYSNQQIPIYAGVERNRFSQGDFMWDPDRPDRLIYTGDDYRTRFGIDVSAYQNRASANNTIDWEAAKADGVEFAMVRIGLRGYGSGSIMEDAFYAQNIDGAMAAGIETGVYFFAQAITVEEAIEEADFVISLLEGHEIDGPVAYDWEMHDSTYRVYGTTPEMATACAVAFCERIEEAGYDAMVYAGQYVSYIKYDQGALEPYLSWYPEYKSESSELLYPTLYYHMDYWQYSSKCSVAGIGGNVDVNLQFIRR
;
A
#
# COMPACT_ATOMS: atom_id res chain seq x y z
N MET A 1 47.38 -15.08 -25.98
CA MET A 1 47.02 -15.85 -24.78
C MET A 1 48.21 -16.48 -24.06
N SER A 2 49.12 -17.14 -24.81
CA SER A 2 50.37 -17.68 -24.20
C SER A 2 51.29 -16.57 -23.63
N ALA A 3 51.40 -15.40 -24.29
CA ALA A 3 52.20 -14.26 -23.81
C ALA A 3 51.63 -13.57 -22.53
N LEU A 4 50.42 -13.89 -22.15
CA LEU A 4 49.75 -13.34 -20.95
C LEU A 4 49.70 -14.36 -19.80
N GLY A 5 50.33 -15.55 -19.95
CA GLY A 5 50.39 -16.57 -18.91
C GLY A 5 49.08 -17.36 -18.71
N TYR A 6 48.05 -17.11 -19.50
CA TYR A 6 46.72 -17.77 -19.35
C TYR A 6 46.71 -19.23 -19.82
N ILE A 7 47.66 -19.61 -20.66
CA ILE A 7 47.84 -20.98 -21.11
C ILE A 7 49.27 -21.38 -20.77
N THR A 8 49.43 -22.29 -19.85
CA THR A 8 50.71 -22.94 -19.59
C THR A 8 50.98 -23.96 -20.69
N ASP A 9 52.24 -24.02 -21.18
CA ASP A 9 52.62 -24.94 -22.22
C ASP A 9 52.24 -26.38 -21.91
N SER A 10 51.79 -27.12 -22.93
CA SER A 10 51.77 -28.56 -22.86
C SER A 10 53.15 -29.08 -22.48
N SER A 11 53.27 -30.24 -21.88
CA SER A 11 54.56 -30.83 -21.41
C SER A 11 55.66 -30.89 -22.49
N ASP A 12 55.33 -30.60 -23.75
CA ASP A 12 56.21 -30.57 -24.90
C ASP A 12 56.47 -29.16 -25.45
N GLY A 13 55.89 -28.10 -24.80
CA GLY A 13 56.13 -26.70 -25.17
C GLY A 13 55.37 -26.18 -26.42
N TYR A 14 54.40 -26.94 -26.93
CA TYR A 14 53.67 -26.57 -28.15
C TYR A 14 52.19 -26.28 -27.87
N PHE A 15 51.69 -25.15 -28.34
CA PHE A 15 50.26 -24.82 -28.36
C PHE A 15 49.60 -25.47 -29.62
N ARG A 16 48.60 -26.34 -29.37
CA ARG A 16 47.86 -27.04 -30.42
C ARG A 16 46.41 -26.58 -30.44
N PRO A 17 46.07 -25.53 -31.21
CA PRO A 17 44.75 -24.93 -31.17
C PRO A 17 43.59 -25.82 -31.71
N THR A 18 43.93 -26.95 -32.32
CA THR A 18 42.97 -27.91 -32.91
C THR A 18 42.71 -29.13 -32.04
N ASP A 19 43.47 -29.32 -30.97
CA ASP A 19 43.30 -30.44 -30.07
C ASP A 19 42.09 -30.23 -29.13
N ALA A 20 41.42 -31.31 -28.74
CA ALA A 20 40.30 -31.23 -27.78
C ALA A 20 40.82 -30.83 -26.42
N ILE A 21 40.34 -29.71 -25.90
CA ILE A 21 40.64 -29.24 -24.55
C ILE A 21 39.82 -30.03 -23.51
N THR A 22 40.46 -30.47 -22.44
CA THR A 22 39.79 -31.12 -21.32
C THR A 22 39.08 -30.14 -20.38
N ARG A 23 38.14 -30.58 -19.59
CA ARG A 23 37.50 -29.76 -18.55
C ARG A 23 38.50 -29.21 -17.55
N ALA A 24 39.52 -30.00 -17.18
CA ALA A 24 40.54 -29.57 -16.24
C ALA A 24 41.40 -28.42 -16.82
N GLU A 25 41.78 -28.49 -18.10
CA GLU A 25 42.52 -27.44 -18.78
C GLU A 25 41.69 -26.16 -18.91
N ILE A 26 40.38 -26.27 -19.21
CA ILE A 26 39.49 -25.09 -19.23
C ILE A 26 39.44 -24.45 -17.85
N VAL A 27 39.29 -25.24 -16.80
CA VAL A 27 39.23 -24.71 -15.39
C VAL A 27 40.54 -23.99 -15.06
N THR A 28 41.69 -24.57 -15.39
CA THR A 28 43.00 -23.96 -15.15
C THR A 28 43.15 -22.63 -15.92
N ILE A 29 42.70 -22.57 -17.18
CA ILE A 29 42.71 -21.34 -17.96
C ILE A 29 41.85 -20.25 -17.32
N LEU A 30 40.63 -20.61 -16.89
CA LEU A 30 39.71 -19.68 -16.22
C LEU A 30 40.27 -19.20 -14.88
N ASP A 31 40.87 -20.10 -14.10
CA ASP A 31 41.51 -19.79 -12.80
C ASP A 31 42.66 -18.81 -12.97
N ASN A 32 43.47 -18.97 -14.05
CA ASN A 32 44.53 -18.04 -14.38
C ASN A 32 44.10 -16.70 -15.00
N MET A 33 42.83 -16.62 -15.50
CA MET A 33 42.29 -15.42 -16.14
C MET A 33 41.49 -14.55 -15.20
N ILE A 34 40.86 -15.14 -14.17
CA ILE A 34 39.92 -14.49 -13.26
C ILE A 34 40.56 -14.42 -11.87
N GLU A 35 40.86 -13.21 -11.41
CA GLU A 35 41.40 -12.99 -10.07
C GLU A 35 40.28 -13.10 -9.00
N VAL A 36 39.08 -12.56 -9.29
CA VAL A 36 37.93 -12.64 -8.37
C VAL A 36 36.70 -13.06 -9.13
N LEU A 37 36.05 -14.13 -8.60
CA LEU A 37 34.75 -14.63 -9.07
C LEU A 37 33.67 -14.29 -8.06
N ILE A 38 32.76 -13.40 -8.42
CA ILE A 38 31.61 -13.00 -7.60
C ILE A 38 30.41 -13.89 -7.95
N GLN A 39 29.94 -14.69 -6.97
CA GLN A 39 28.86 -15.67 -7.14
C GLN A 39 27.59 -15.31 -6.35
N THR A 40 27.64 -14.27 -5.54
CA THR A 40 26.53 -13.84 -4.69
C THR A 40 26.20 -12.37 -4.93
N SER A 41 24.91 -12.03 -4.79
CA SER A 41 24.44 -10.65 -4.93
C SER A 41 24.71 -9.84 -3.67
N THR A 42 26.01 -9.54 -3.45
CA THR A 42 26.49 -8.76 -2.30
C THR A 42 27.26 -7.54 -2.78
N THR A 43 27.54 -6.61 -1.87
CA THR A 43 28.42 -5.47 -2.15
C THR A 43 29.88 -5.90 -2.00
N TYR A 44 30.68 -5.58 -3.01
CA TYR A 44 32.13 -5.78 -3.07
C TYR A 44 32.85 -4.44 -3.02
N THR A 45 33.85 -4.33 -2.14
CA THR A 45 34.55 -3.06 -1.87
C THR A 45 36.09 -3.19 -1.89
N GLN A 46 36.65 -4.33 -2.37
CA GLN A 46 38.08 -4.56 -2.37
C GLN A 46 38.69 -4.32 -3.74
N ASP A 47 39.81 -3.59 -3.78
CA ASP A 47 40.62 -3.44 -5.00
C ASP A 47 41.10 -4.80 -5.52
N VAL A 48 41.08 -4.98 -6.84
CA VAL A 48 41.45 -6.22 -7.50
C VAL A 48 42.55 -5.93 -8.54
N GLU A 49 43.73 -6.54 -8.34
CA GLU A 49 44.83 -6.52 -9.29
C GLU A 49 44.65 -7.63 -10.35
N GLY A 50 43.66 -7.49 -11.23
CA GLY A 50 43.32 -8.51 -12.22
C GLY A 50 41.89 -8.37 -12.71
N THR A 51 41.41 -9.45 -13.33
CA THR A 51 40.05 -9.52 -13.90
C THR A 51 39.04 -9.99 -12.87
N VAL A 52 37.92 -9.30 -12.80
CA VAL A 52 36.74 -9.68 -11.99
C VAL A 52 35.69 -10.29 -12.91
N MET A 53 35.12 -11.45 -12.50
CA MET A 53 33.96 -12.03 -13.15
C MET A 53 32.78 -12.05 -12.19
N VAL A 54 31.65 -11.48 -12.60
CA VAL A 54 30.35 -11.60 -11.89
C VAL A 54 29.57 -12.75 -12.52
N ASN A 55 29.19 -13.72 -11.69
CA ASN A 55 28.34 -14.87 -12.06
C ASN A 55 27.17 -15.03 -11.08
N ALA A 56 26.76 -13.96 -10.41
CA ALA A 56 25.56 -13.92 -9.58
C ALA A 56 24.35 -13.59 -10.49
N ALA A 57 23.35 -14.45 -10.53
CA ALA A 57 22.20 -14.29 -11.44
C ALA A 57 21.47 -12.95 -11.27
N GLU A 58 21.28 -12.53 -10.03
CA GLU A 58 20.62 -11.26 -9.63
C GLU A 58 21.51 -10.03 -9.81
N GLY A 59 22.77 -10.19 -10.23
CA GLY A 59 23.75 -9.12 -10.31
C GLY A 59 24.56 -8.95 -9.02
N ALA A 60 25.29 -7.83 -8.90
CA ALA A 60 26.09 -7.49 -7.72
C ALA A 60 26.31 -5.98 -7.64
N CYS A 61 26.66 -5.46 -6.47
CA CYS A 61 27.13 -4.10 -6.29
C CYS A 61 28.66 -4.10 -6.12
N LEU A 62 29.35 -3.32 -6.95
CA LEU A 62 30.79 -3.03 -6.82
C LEU A 62 30.91 -1.58 -6.36
N GLN A 63 31.58 -1.36 -5.23
CA GLN A 63 31.62 -0.04 -4.60
C GLN A 63 33.03 0.31 -4.11
N ASP A 64 33.43 1.57 -4.30
CA ASP A 64 34.66 2.14 -3.75
C ASP A 64 35.94 1.29 -4.07
N MET A 65 36.10 0.82 -5.32
CA MET A 65 37.15 -0.11 -5.68
C MET A 65 37.77 0.14 -7.04
N THR A 66 39.00 -0.36 -7.24
CA THR A 66 39.69 -0.37 -8.50
C THR A 66 39.87 -1.80 -9.02
N ILE A 67 39.54 -2.03 -10.30
CA ILE A 67 39.80 -3.25 -11.05
C ILE A 67 40.84 -2.94 -12.07
N THR A 68 42.05 -3.54 -11.99
CA THR A 68 43.14 -3.25 -12.95
C THR A 68 43.00 -4.03 -14.25
N GLY A 69 42.21 -5.12 -14.26
CA GLY A 69 41.87 -5.94 -15.42
C GLY A 69 40.49 -5.64 -15.98
N ASP A 70 39.88 -6.63 -16.64
CA ASP A 70 38.53 -6.56 -17.20
C ASP A 70 37.46 -6.84 -16.11
N LEU A 71 36.27 -6.25 -16.28
CA LEU A 71 35.04 -6.69 -15.60
C LEU A 71 34.22 -7.54 -16.58
N ILE A 72 33.99 -8.81 -16.23
CA ILE A 72 33.29 -9.77 -17.06
C ILE A 72 31.95 -10.12 -16.37
N LEU A 73 30.86 -9.96 -17.09
CA LEU A 73 29.51 -10.41 -16.64
C LEU A 73 29.20 -11.71 -17.38
N ALA A 74 29.04 -12.79 -16.62
CA ALA A 74 28.83 -14.12 -17.18
C ALA A 74 27.43 -14.23 -17.86
N PRO A 75 27.24 -15.18 -18.80
CA PRO A 75 25.97 -15.34 -19.53
C PRO A 75 24.74 -15.58 -18.65
N GLY A 76 24.92 -16.10 -17.43
CA GLY A 76 23.83 -16.36 -16.46
C GLY A 76 23.40 -15.14 -15.64
N VAL A 77 24.07 -13.99 -15.79
CA VAL A 77 23.72 -12.76 -15.06
C VAL A 77 22.61 -12.04 -15.81
N THR A 78 21.43 -11.94 -15.18
CA THR A 78 20.23 -11.31 -15.75
C THR A 78 19.77 -10.09 -14.95
N GLY A 79 20.27 -9.94 -13.72
CA GLY A 79 19.98 -8.81 -12.83
C GLY A 79 20.86 -7.58 -13.09
N THR A 80 20.87 -6.68 -12.12
CA THR A 80 21.63 -5.41 -12.22
C THR A 80 23.01 -5.54 -11.61
N VAL A 81 24.04 -5.08 -12.33
CA VAL A 81 25.37 -4.86 -11.78
C VAL A 81 25.57 -3.36 -11.58
N THR A 82 25.65 -2.94 -10.33
CA THR A 82 25.82 -1.54 -9.96
C THR A 82 27.30 -1.24 -9.74
N LEU A 83 27.78 -0.15 -10.34
CA LEU A 83 29.13 0.38 -10.17
C LEU A 83 29.02 1.72 -9.43
N GLU A 84 29.50 1.78 -8.20
CA GLU A 84 29.50 2.99 -7.38
C GLU A 84 30.93 3.36 -7.02
N ASN A 85 31.43 4.47 -7.55
CA ASN A 85 32.81 4.91 -7.40
C ASN A 85 33.82 3.79 -7.73
N VAL A 86 33.63 3.13 -8.90
CA VAL A 86 34.47 2.01 -9.37
C VAL A 86 35.34 2.47 -10.53
N THR A 87 36.65 2.23 -10.43
CA THR A 87 37.58 2.45 -11.53
C THR A 87 37.94 1.13 -12.21
N ILE A 88 37.58 0.94 -13.46
CA ILE A 88 37.92 -0.23 -14.26
C ILE A 88 38.95 0.19 -15.31
N ARG A 89 40.18 -0.36 -15.24
CA ARG A 89 41.27 -0.05 -16.19
C ARG A 89 41.21 -0.88 -17.46
N GLY A 90 40.55 -2.04 -17.40
CA GLY A 90 40.28 -2.90 -18.54
C GLY A 90 38.94 -2.59 -19.20
N ALA A 91 38.35 -3.58 -19.88
CA ALA A 91 37.08 -3.47 -20.55
C ALA A 91 35.96 -4.09 -19.72
N VAL A 92 34.75 -3.52 -19.80
CA VAL A 92 33.51 -4.17 -19.31
C VAL A 92 32.95 -5.07 -20.42
N ARG A 93 32.85 -6.36 -20.15
CA ARG A 93 32.35 -7.38 -21.10
C ARG A 93 31.12 -8.07 -20.56
N ASN A 94 29.97 -7.74 -21.12
CA ASN A 94 28.67 -8.33 -20.73
C ASN A 94 28.32 -9.46 -21.71
N PHE A 95 28.39 -10.70 -21.26
CA PHE A 95 28.04 -11.88 -22.04
C PHE A 95 26.64 -12.39 -21.74
N GLY A 96 25.93 -11.74 -20.78
CA GLY A 96 24.55 -12.03 -20.39
C GLY A 96 23.58 -10.92 -20.81
N SER A 97 22.48 -10.82 -20.09
CA SER A 97 21.49 -9.76 -20.22
C SER A 97 21.50 -8.80 -19.02
N ALA A 98 22.60 -8.78 -18.27
CA ALA A 98 22.73 -7.89 -17.11
C ALA A 98 22.62 -6.42 -17.51
N VAL A 99 21.95 -5.64 -16.69
CA VAL A 99 21.95 -4.18 -16.77
C VAL A 99 23.13 -3.66 -15.96
N VAL A 100 24.04 -2.90 -16.60
CA VAL A 100 25.14 -2.23 -15.88
C VAL A 100 24.70 -0.81 -15.58
N THR A 101 24.63 -0.47 -14.30
CA THR A 101 24.30 0.88 -13.82
C THR A 101 25.56 1.50 -13.21
N ASP A 102 26.13 2.50 -13.86
CA ASP A 102 27.28 3.26 -13.37
C ASP A 102 26.79 4.50 -12.62
N LEU A 103 26.88 4.46 -11.31
CA LEU A 103 26.46 5.55 -10.42
C LEU A 103 27.54 6.62 -10.24
N SER A 104 28.78 6.42 -10.74
CA SER A 104 29.85 7.44 -10.68
C SER A 104 29.54 8.64 -11.56
N GLN A 105 28.64 8.49 -12.54
CA GLN A 105 28.20 9.56 -13.45
C GLN A 105 26.76 10.06 -13.12
N ARG A 106 26.19 9.61 -12.01
CA ARG A 106 24.89 10.12 -11.58
C ARG A 106 25.06 11.60 -11.26
N PRO A 107 24.28 12.51 -11.86
CA PRO A 107 24.18 13.88 -11.33
C PRO A 107 23.85 13.75 -9.84
N GLU A 108 24.42 14.59 -9.00
CA GLU A 108 23.98 14.67 -7.59
C GLU A 108 22.46 14.60 -7.58
N GLU A 109 21.93 13.56 -6.92
CA GLU A 109 20.49 13.42 -6.75
C GLU A 109 20.06 14.75 -6.12
N PRO A 110 19.09 15.49 -6.69
CA PRO A 110 18.66 16.73 -6.10
C PRO A 110 18.36 16.42 -4.63
N GLU A 111 18.93 17.20 -3.70
CA GLU A 111 18.69 17.02 -2.27
C GLU A 111 17.21 16.76 -2.10
N GLN A 112 16.86 15.57 -1.59
CA GLN A 112 15.44 15.28 -1.31
C GLN A 112 14.95 16.39 -0.40
N PRO A 113 13.83 17.03 -0.73
CA PRO A 113 13.26 18.03 0.17
C PRO A 113 13.16 17.40 1.56
N PRO A 114 13.38 18.17 2.62
CA PRO A 114 13.30 17.64 3.97
C PRO A 114 11.94 16.96 4.16
N ALA A 115 11.95 15.78 4.80
CA ALA A 115 10.73 15.03 5.04
C ALA A 115 9.71 15.88 5.80
N ILE A 116 8.48 15.90 5.33
CA ILE A 116 7.37 16.66 5.95
C ILE A 116 7.11 16.09 7.34
N GLN A 117 7.15 16.94 8.34
CA GLN A 117 6.90 16.52 9.72
C GLN A 117 5.41 16.69 10.07
N PRO A 118 4.87 15.90 11.02
CA PRO A 118 3.47 16.05 11.44
C PRO A 118 3.06 17.49 11.78
N GLY A 119 3.93 18.24 12.42
CA GLY A 119 3.70 19.64 12.78
C GLY A 119 3.66 20.62 11.59
N ASP A 120 4.07 20.19 10.41
CA ASP A 120 3.94 20.97 9.17
C ASP A 120 2.56 20.78 8.52
N VAL A 121 1.84 19.70 8.91
CA VAL A 121 0.53 19.32 8.35
C VAL A 121 -0.60 19.77 9.25
N TYR A 122 -0.52 19.49 10.55
CA TYR A 122 -1.58 19.87 11.48
C TYR A 122 -1.02 20.32 12.83
N THR A 123 -1.84 21.06 13.57
CA THR A 123 -1.56 21.42 14.96
C THR A 123 -2.36 20.50 15.89
N PRO A 124 -1.74 19.87 16.91
CA PRO A 124 -2.47 19.02 17.85
C PRO A 124 -3.68 19.73 18.44
N SER A 125 -4.81 19.04 18.47
CA SER A 125 -6.08 19.60 18.89
C SER A 125 -6.14 19.81 20.41
N GLU A 126 -6.92 20.80 20.83
CA GLU A 126 -7.22 21.02 22.24
C GLU A 126 -8.05 19.87 22.81
N THR A 127 -7.79 19.50 24.05
CA THR A 127 -8.59 18.52 24.79
C THR A 127 -9.49 19.22 25.82
N THR A 128 -10.57 18.55 26.20
CA THR A 128 -11.47 19.05 27.25
C THR A 128 -10.87 18.98 28.66
N GLY A 129 -9.76 18.26 28.84
CA GLY A 129 -9.21 17.86 30.13
C GLY A 129 -9.91 16.64 30.74
N GLU A 130 -10.96 16.13 30.12
CA GLU A 130 -11.62 14.88 30.49
C GLU A 130 -11.02 13.69 29.72
N TYR A 131 -11.24 12.48 30.24
CA TYR A 131 -10.72 11.24 29.66
C TYR A 131 -11.80 10.18 29.59
N LEU A 132 -11.79 9.39 28.54
CA LEU A 132 -12.50 8.09 28.49
C LEU A 132 -11.51 6.94 28.76
N THR A 133 -12.00 5.79 29.15
CA THR A 133 -11.17 4.59 29.37
C THR A 133 -11.36 3.62 28.22
N TYR A 134 -10.28 3.27 27.57
CA TYR A 134 -10.24 2.23 26.52
C TYR A 134 -9.05 1.29 26.76
N SER A 135 -9.27 -0.02 26.81
CA SER A 135 -8.22 -1.03 27.06
C SER A 135 -7.30 -0.70 28.25
N ASN A 136 -7.86 -0.22 29.36
CA ASN A 136 -7.14 0.25 30.57
C ASN A 136 -6.25 1.47 30.36
N GLN A 137 -6.40 2.20 29.27
CA GLN A 137 -5.72 3.47 29.00
C GLN A 137 -6.69 4.64 29.14
N GLN A 138 -6.18 5.78 29.59
CA GLN A 138 -6.91 7.03 29.63
C GLN A 138 -6.72 7.75 28.30
N ILE A 139 -7.80 7.85 27.53
CA ILE A 139 -7.81 8.50 26.21
C ILE A 139 -8.36 9.92 26.38
N PRO A 140 -7.63 10.96 25.95
CA PRO A 140 -8.10 12.32 26.06
C PRO A 140 -9.35 12.54 25.18
N ILE A 141 -10.30 13.34 25.70
CA ILE A 141 -11.46 13.75 24.93
C ILE A 141 -11.13 15.09 24.26
N TYR A 142 -11.24 15.15 22.94
CA TYR A 142 -10.97 16.32 22.15
C TYR A 142 -12.10 17.35 22.21
N ALA A 143 -11.75 18.62 22.32
CA ALA A 143 -12.70 19.72 22.36
C ALA A 143 -13.27 19.98 20.95
N GLY A 144 -14.55 20.32 20.90
CA GLY A 144 -15.20 20.66 19.62
C GLY A 144 -15.71 19.47 18.82
N VAL A 145 -15.22 18.25 19.08
CA VAL A 145 -15.68 17.04 18.37
C VAL A 145 -17.03 16.60 18.92
N GLU A 146 -17.98 16.37 18.02
CA GLU A 146 -19.31 15.97 18.42
C GLU A 146 -19.32 14.59 19.07
N ARG A 147 -20.07 14.48 20.16
CA ARG A 147 -20.25 13.20 20.86
C ARG A 147 -21.32 12.35 20.19
N ASN A 148 -21.08 11.06 20.09
CA ASN A 148 -22.08 10.06 19.73
C ASN A 148 -23.25 10.10 20.74
N ARG A 149 -24.48 10.12 20.22
CA ARG A 149 -25.72 10.18 20.99
C ARG A 149 -26.60 8.95 20.79
N PHE A 150 -26.16 7.99 19.95
CA PHE A 150 -26.93 6.78 19.73
C PHE A 150 -27.09 5.95 20.99
N SER A 151 -28.23 5.28 21.09
CA SER A 151 -28.62 4.47 22.23
C SER A 151 -29.25 3.14 21.79
N GLN A 152 -29.42 2.23 22.74
CA GLN A 152 -29.99 0.91 22.49
C GLN A 152 -31.40 0.93 21.88
N GLY A 153 -32.18 1.98 22.14
CA GLY A 153 -33.55 2.12 21.61
C GLY A 153 -33.60 2.60 20.15
N ASP A 154 -32.47 3.05 19.60
CA ASP A 154 -32.43 3.70 18.29
C ASP A 154 -32.26 2.70 17.14
N PHE A 155 -32.00 1.44 17.43
CA PHE A 155 -31.74 0.42 16.41
C PHE A 155 -32.48 -0.88 16.69
N MET A 156 -32.89 -1.54 15.62
CA MET A 156 -33.44 -2.91 15.66
C MET A 156 -33.06 -3.66 14.39
N TRP A 157 -33.08 -4.99 14.47
CA TRP A 157 -32.99 -5.81 13.25
C TRP A 157 -34.31 -5.67 12.47
N ASP A 158 -34.17 -5.52 11.13
CA ASP A 158 -35.32 -5.45 10.25
C ASP A 158 -36.11 -6.78 10.29
N PRO A 159 -37.41 -6.76 10.64
CA PRO A 159 -38.20 -7.98 10.70
C PRO A 159 -38.33 -8.73 9.37
N ASP A 160 -38.25 -8.00 8.24
CA ASP A 160 -38.34 -8.56 6.88
C ASP A 160 -36.97 -8.96 6.33
N ARG A 161 -35.92 -8.38 6.85
CA ARG A 161 -34.52 -8.61 6.48
C ARG A 161 -33.64 -8.74 7.72
N PRO A 162 -33.67 -9.91 8.40
CA PRO A 162 -33.02 -10.08 9.71
C PRO A 162 -31.49 -9.97 9.70
N ASP A 163 -30.86 -9.88 8.54
CA ASP A 163 -29.45 -9.57 8.32
C ASP A 163 -29.17 -8.06 8.25
N ARG A 164 -30.19 -7.20 8.32
CA ARG A 164 -30.06 -5.74 8.25
C ARG A 164 -30.50 -5.05 9.53
N LEU A 165 -29.74 -4.01 9.91
CA LEU A 165 -30.13 -3.07 10.95
C LEU A 165 -30.90 -1.89 10.35
N ILE A 166 -31.94 -1.45 11.07
CA ILE A 166 -32.65 -0.21 10.78
C ILE A 166 -32.55 0.74 11.97
N TYR A 167 -32.41 2.03 11.66
CA TYR A 167 -32.48 3.10 12.65
C TYR A 167 -33.93 3.51 12.86
N THR A 168 -34.37 3.55 14.14
CA THR A 168 -35.73 3.87 14.53
C THR A 168 -35.84 5.19 15.29
N GLY A 169 -34.74 5.87 15.53
CA GLY A 169 -34.72 7.17 16.21
C GLY A 169 -35.22 8.32 15.32
N ASP A 170 -35.42 9.49 15.94
CA ASP A 170 -35.99 10.67 15.26
C ASP A 170 -34.95 11.65 14.72
N ASP A 171 -33.68 11.59 15.18
CA ASP A 171 -32.67 12.61 14.90
C ASP A 171 -32.08 12.50 13.49
N TYR A 172 -32.12 11.29 12.90
CA TYR A 172 -31.51 11.01 11.60
C TYR A 172 -32.47 10.34 10.63
N ARG A 173 -32.26 10.59 9.35
CA ARG A 173 -32.66 9.70 8.27
C ARG A 173 -31.45 8.85 7.94
N THR A 174 -31.63 7.55 7.76
CA THR A 174 -30.57 6.66 7.33
C THR A 174 -30.71 6.25 5.89
N ARG A 175 -29.60 5.93 5.25
CA ARG A 175 -29.50 5.28 3.96
C ARG A 175 -28.74 3.98 4.12
N PHE A 176 -29.19 2.94 3.44
CA PHE A 176 -28.53 1.64 3.42
C PHE A 176 -27.50 1.60 2.30
N GLY A 177 -26.29 1.23 2.60
CA GLY A 177 -25.19 1.12 1.64
C GLY A 177 -24.33 -0.09 1.85
N ILE A 178 -23.41 -0.28 0.92
CA ILE A 178 -22.46 -1.39 0.90
C ILE A 178 -21.05 -0.86 0.64
N ASP A 179 -20.06 -1.66 1.00
CA ASP A 179 -18.72 -1.47 0.45
C ASP A 179 -18.23 -2.76 -0.21
N VAL A 180 -17.49 -2.57 -1.31
CA VAL A 180 -17.09 -3.66 -2.20
C VAL A 180 -15.65 -3.49 -2.69
N SER A 181 -15.03 -4.61 -3.01
CA SER A 181 -13.72 -4.68 -3.64
C SER A 181 -13.69 -5.81 -4.67
N ALA A 182 -12.55 -6.04 -5.28
CA ALA A 182 -12.33 -7.21 -6.13
C ALA A 182 -12.74 -8.56 -5.48
N TYR A 183 -12.87 -8.60 -4.16
CA TYR A 183 -13.34 -9.80 -3.45
C TYR A 183 -14.78 -10.14 -3.83
N GLN A 184 -15.69 -9.16 -3.80
CA GLN A 184 -17.10 -9.36 -4.14
C GLN A 184 -17.27 -9.68 -5.63
N ASN A 185 -16.46 -9.06 -6.52
CA ASN A 185 -16.48 -9.42 -7.93
C ASN A 185 -16.09 -10.89 -8.14
N ARG A 186 -14.98 -11.34 -7.54
CA ARG A 186 -14.51 -12.74 -7.68
C ARG A 186 -15.48 -13.76 -7.10
N ALA A 187 -16.27 -13.38 -6.12
CA ALA A 187 -17.33 -14.21 -5.54
C ALA A 187 -18.62 -14.21 -6.39
N SER A 188 -18.79 -13.22 -7.27
CA SER A 188 -19.95 -13.05 -8.14
C SER A 188 -19.81 -13.80 -9.47
N ALA A 189 -20.94 -14.11 -10.10
CA ALA A 189 -20.95 -14.78 -11.39
C ALA A 189 -20.24 -13.94 -12.47
N ASN A 190 -19.34 -14.56 -13.23
CA ASN A 190 -18.54 -13.89 -14.26
C ASN A 190 -17.68 -12.70 -13.75
N ASN A 191 -17.34 -12.68 -12.47
CA ASN A 191 -16.64 -11.58 -11.79
C ASN A 191 -17.34 -10.22 -11.94
N THR A 192 -18.66 -10.20 -12.00
CA THR A 192 -19.46 -9.00 -12.22
C THR A 192 -20.52 -8.87 -11.13
N ILE A 193 -20.65 -7.69 -10.54
CA ILE A 193 -21.74 -7.32 -9.65
C ILE A 193 -22.93 -6.89 -10.52
N ASP A 194 -24.12 -7.40 -10.22
CA ASP A 194 -25.39 -6.92 -10.81
C ASP A 194 -25.90 -5.75 -9.97
N TRP A 195 -25.49 -4.53 -10.37
CA TRP A 195 -25.82 -3.30 -9.66
C TRP A 195 -27.29 -2.94 -9.72
N GLU A 196 -28.01 -3.31 -10.78
CA GLU A 196 -29.46 -3.14 -10.88
C GLU A 196 -30.18 -4.00 -9.84
N ALA A 197 -29.73 -5.24 -9.66
CA ALA A 197 -30.28 -6.12 -8.61
C ALA A 197 -29.93 -5.57 -7.21
N ALA A 198 -28.74 -5.05 -6.99
CA ALA A 198 -28.33 -4.43 -5.73
C ALA A 198 -29.18 -3.18 -5.41
N LYS A 199 -29.43 -2.33 -6.43
CA LYS A 199 -30.34 -1.17 -6.31
C LYS A 199 -31.75 -1.58 -5.95
N ALA A 200 -32.28 -2.59 -6.64
CA ALA A 200 -33.61 -3.12 -6.38
C ALA A 200 -33.73 -3.75 -4.97
N ASP A 201 -32.62 -4.24 -4.41
CA ASP A 201 -32.51 -4.77 -3.06
C ASP A 201 -32.36 -3.68 -1.98
N GLY A 202 -32.39 -2.41 -2.37
CA GLY A 202 -32.42 -1.26 -1.48
C GLY A 202 -31.07 -0.59 -1.23
N VAL A 203 -30.02 -0.92 -1.98
CA VAL A 203 -28.72 -0.22 -1.89
C VAL A 203 -28.90 1.21 -2.41
N GLU A 204 -28.60 2.20 -1.56
CA GLU A 204 -28.70 3.61 -1.89
C GLU A 204 -27.32 4.26 -2.17
N PHE A 205 -26.25 3.73 -1.52
CA PHE A 205 -24.88 4.14 -1.78
C PHE A 205 -23.91 2.96 -1.77
N ALA A 206 -22.77 3.12 -2.42
CA ALA A 206 -21.68 2.13 -2.45
C ALA A 206 -20.33 2.81 -2.24
N MET A 207 -19.48 2.22 -1.41
CA MET A 207 -18.06 2.58 -1.30
C MET A 207 -17.25 1.52 -2.06
N VAL A 208 -16.57 1.91 -3.13
CA VAL A 208 -15.82 1.01 -4.01
C VAL A 208 -14.33 1.12 -3.69
N ARG A 209 -13.66 -0.01 -3.41
CA ARG A 209 -12.21 0.03 -3.27
C ARG A 209 -11.56 0.40 -4.61
N ILE A 210 -10.90 1.56 -4.64
CA ILE A 210 -10.22 2.02 -5.85
C ILE A 210 -8.80 1.46 -5.96
N GLY A 211 -8.13 1.27 -4.82
CA GLY A 211 -6.77 0.75 -4.78
C GLY A 211 -6.30 0.45 -3.37
N LEU A 212 -5.05 0.11 -3.26
CA LEU A 212 -4.42 -0.22 -1.98
C LEU A 212 -2.92 0.01 -2.00
N ARG A 213 -2.34 0.29 -0.82
CA ARG A 213 -0.91 0.08 -0.56
C ARG A 213 -0.72 -1.24 0.18
N GLY A 214 0.15 -2.10 -0.31
CA GLY A 214 0.40 -3.42 0.29
C GLY A 214 0.94 -3.31 1.72
N TYR A 215 0.28 -3.91 2.69
CA TYR A 215 0.62 -3.83 4.13
C TYR A 215 2.01 -4.36 4.48
N GLY A 216 2.59 -5.23 3.67
CA GLY A 216 3.96 -5.75 3.84
C GLY A 216 4.94 -5.17 2.82
N SER A 217 4.53 -4.98 1.56
CA SER A 217 5.41 -4.54 0.47
C SER A 217 5.56 -3.01 0.38
N GLY A 218 4.52 -2.26 0.82
CA GLY A 218 4.44 -0.81 0.60
C GLY A 218 4.15 -0.39 -0.84
N SER A 219 3.96 -1.34 -1.76
CA SER A 219 3.68 -1.03 -3.16
C SER A 219 2.22 -0.61 -3.34
N ILE A 220 2.00 0.44 -4.11
CA ILE A 220 0.66 0.90 -4.50
C ILE A 220 0.17 0.09 -5.70
N MET A 221 -1.12 -0.23 -5.71
CA MET A 221 -1.79 -0.90 -6.82
C MET A 221 -3.28 -0.57 -6.86
N GLU A 222 -3.85 -0.55 -8.07
CA GLU A 222 -5.29 -0.41 -8.27
C GLU A 222 -6.04 -1.69 -7.84
N ASP A 223 -7.31 -1.55 -7.48
CA ASP A 223 -8.21 -2.70 -7.37
C ASP A 223 -8.63 -3.15 -8.78
N ALA A 224 -8.52 -4.43 -9.07
CA ALA A 224 -8.70 -4.96 -10.43
C ALA A 224 -10.09 -4.71 -11.05
N PHE A 225 -11.07 -4.30 -10.25
CA PHE A 225 -12.46 -4.10 -10.70
C PHE A 225 -13.01 -2.70 -10.37
N TYR A 226 -12.16 -1.77 -9.90
CA TYR A 226 -12.62 -0.46 -9.44
C TYR A 226 -13.45 0.28 -10.51
N ALA A 227 -12.92 0.40 -11.72
CA ALA A 227 -13.58 1.11 -12.82
C ALA A 227 -14.94 0.48 -13.18
N GLN A 228 -14.98 -0.85 -13.32
CA GLN A 228 -16.22 -1.58 -13.58
C GLN A 228 -17.26 -1.37 -12.48
N ASN A 229 -16.82 -1.32 -11.20
CA ASN A 229 -17.71 -1.15 -10.07
C ASN A 229 -18.24 0.28 -9.97
N ILE A 230 -17.39 1.29 -10.15
CA ILE A 230 -17.80 2.70 -10.18
C ILE A 230 -18.84 2.92 -11.29
N ASP A 231 -18.49 2.55 -12.53
CA ASP A 231 -19.35 2.76 -13.69
C ASP A 231 -20.69 2.01 -13.56
N GLY A 232 -20.67 0.79 -13.04
CA GLY A 232 -21.85 -0.03 -12.82
C GLY A 232 -22.77 0.52 -11.74
N ALA A 233 -22.23 0.93 -10.59
CA ALA A 233 -23.02 1.52 -9.50
C ALA A 233 -23.64 2.86 -9.91
N MET A 234 -22.86 3.74 -10.52
CA MET A 234 -23.34 5.02 -11.04
C MET A 234 -24.43 4.84 -12.10
N ALA A 235 -24.25 3.90 -13.03
CA ALA A 235 -25.27 3.60 -14.07
C ALA A 235 -26.58 3.08 -13.49
N ALA A 236 -26.55 2.34 -12.36
CA ALA A 236 -27.74 1.90 -11.62
C ALA A 236 -28.35 3.01 -10.75
N GLY A 237 -27.77 4.21 -10.71
CA GLY A 237 -28.22 5.33 -9.87
C GLY A 237 -28.00 5.09 -8.38
N ILE A 238 -26.93 4.38 -8.03
CA ILE A 238 -26.43 4.22 -6.67
C ILE A 238 -25.36 5.31 -6.46
N GLU A 239 -25.50 6.13 -5.40
CA GLU A 239 -24.45 7.10 -5.04
C GLU A 239 -23.15 6.36 -4.78
N THR A 240 -22.08 6.78 -5.42
CA THR A 240 -20.84 6.02 -5.43
C THR A 240 -19.69 6.87 -4.90
N GLY A 241 -19.12 6.43 -3.76
CA GLY A 241 -17.84 6.86 -3.25
C GLY A 241 -16.78 5.79 -3.45
N VAL A 242 -15.55 6.13 -3.13
CA VAL A 242 -14.43 5.20 -3.20
C VAL A 242 -13.64 5.15 -1.90
N TYR A 243 -12.92 4.06 -1.66
CA TYR A 243 -11.95 3.99 -0.57
C TYR A 243 -10.62 3.43 -1.04
N PHE A 244 -9.55 3.91 -0.42
CA PHE A 244 -8.20 3.43 -0.65
C PHE A 244 -7.68 2.76 0.63
N PHE A 245 -7.35 1.47 0.54
CA PHE A 245 -6.70 0.77 1.66
C PHE A 245 -5.29 1.30 1.84
N ALA A 246 -5.14 2.20 2.79
CA ALA A 246 -3.95 3.01 3.02
C ALA A 246 -2.99 2.34 4.00
N GLN A 247 -1.70 2.48 3.73
CA GLN A 247 -0.64 1.98 4.59
C GLN A 247 0.54 2.97 4.65
N ALA A 248 0.27 4.26 4.47
CA ALA A 248 1.27 5.29 4.60
C ALA A 248 1.88 5.34 6.00
N ILE A 249 3.19 5.53 6.08
CA ILE A 249 3.97 5.71 7.31
C ILE A 249 4.68 7.07 7.35
N THR A 250 4.56 7.86 6.27
CA THR A 250 5.01 9.25 6.17
C THR A 250 3.95 10.08 5.46
N VAL A 251 4.02 11.40 5.62
CA VAL A 251 3.11 12.35 4.97
C VAL A 251 3.22 12.28 3.44
N GLU A 252 4.44 12.14 2.92
CA GLU A 252 4.68 12.04 1.48
C GLU A 252 4.03 10.79 0.89
N GLU A 253 4.05 9.67 1.61
CA GLU A 253 3.36 8.46 1.20
C GLU A 253 1.84 8.64 1.18
N ALA A 254 1.28 9.39 2.14
CA ALA A 254 -0.16 9.67 2.18
C ALA A 254 -0.58 10.57 1.01
N ILE A 255 0.24 11.57 0.66
CA ILE A 255 0.03 12.40 -0.53
C ILE A 255 0.13 11.54 -1.81
N GLU A 256 1.11 10.63 -1.89
CA GLU A 256 1.25 9.68 -3.01
C GLU A 256 0.00 8.79 -3.16
N GLU A 257 -0.57 8.32 -2.04
CA GLU A 257 -1.81 7.55 -2.04
C GLU A 257 -3.00 8.38 -2.56
N ALA A 258 -3.12 9.63 -2.12
CA ALA A 258 -4.16 10.54 -2.59
C ALA A 258 -4.01 10.87 -4.08
N ASP A 259 -2.80 11.22 -4.54
CA ASP A 259 -2.51 11.49 -5.95
C ASP A 259 -2.81 10.28 -6.84
N PHE A 260 -2.51 9.07 -6.35
CA PHE A 260 -2.86 7.84 -7.06
C PHE A 260 -4.38 7.68 -7.19
N VAL A 261 -5.14 7.89 -6.11
CA VAL A 261 -6.62 7.86 -6.15
C VAL A 261 -7.16 8.88 -7.14
N ILE A 262 -6.69 10.12 -7.09
CA ILE A 262 -7.10 11.20 -8.00
C ILE A 262 -6.83 10.80 -9.46
N SER A 263 -5.66 10.21 -9.73
CA SER A 263 -5.31 9.76 -11.09
C SER A 263 -6.22 8.65 -11.61
N LEU A 264 -6.66 7.74 -10.74
CA LEU A 264 -7.59 6.67 -11.10
C LEU A 264 -9.02 7.17 -11.30
N LEU A 265 -9.39 8.28 -10.67
CA LEU A 265 -10.70 8.94 -10.86
C LEU A 265 -10.76 9.76 -12.13
N GLU A 266 -9.64 9.99 -12.83
CA GLU A 266 -9.66 10.66 -14.15
C GLU A 266 -10.50 9.85 -15.14
N GLY A 267 -11.63 10.43 -15.58
CA GLY A 267 -12.56 9.79 -16.51
C GLY A 267 -13.69 8.97 -15.86
N HIS A 268 -13.75 8.93 -14.54
CA HIS A 268 -14.86 8.37 -13.76
C HIS A 268 -15.53 9.48 -12.94
N GLU A 269 -16.85 9.57 -13.03
CA GLU A 269 -17.62 10.45 -12.16
C GLU A 269 -18.04 9.70 -10.91
N ILE A 270 -17.87 10.33 -9.74
CA ILE A 270 -18.40 9.86 -8.46
C ILE A 270 -19.18 10.99 -7.80
N ASP A 271 -20.21 10.65 -7.03
CA ASP A 271 -21.06 11.60 -6.31
C ASP A 271 -21.07 11.35 -4.79
N GLY A 272 -20.26 10.39 -4.33
CA GLY A 272 -19.95 10.10 -2.94
C GLY A 272 -18.51 10.47 -2.57
N PRO A 273 -18.11 10.27 -1.31
CA PRO A 273 -16.80 10.68 -0.80
C PRO A 273 -15.66 9.75 -1.20
N VAL A 274 -14.43 10.24 -0.98
CA VAL A 274 -13.18 9.47 -1.06
C VAL A 274 -12.68 9.18 0.35
N ALA A 275 -12.59 7.89 0.73
CA ALA A 275 -12.23 7.49 2.07
C ALA A 275 -10.77 7.03 2.19
N TYR A 276 -10.09 7.55 3.20
CA TYR A 276 -8.80 7.08 3.70
C TYR A 276 -9.04 5.92 4.66
N ASP A 277 -8.72 4.71 4.24
CA ASP A 277 -8.91 3.46 4.98
C ASP A 277 -7.55 2.94 5.48
N TRP A 278 -7.11 3.51 6.63
CA TRP A 278 -5.83 3.16 7.25
C TRP A 278 -6.04 2.18 8.39
N GLU A 279 -5.67 0.93 8.16
CA GLU A 279 -5.91 -0.16 9.10
C GLU A 279 -4.63 -0.81 9.62
N MET A 280 -4.71 -1.30 10.85
CA MET A 280 -3.65 -2.05 11.50
C MET A 280 -4.26 -3.23 12.28
N HIS A 281 -3.97 -4.46 11.89
CA HIS A 281 -4.45 -5.64 12.61
C HIS A 281 -3.41 -6.24 13.55
N ASP A 282 -2.14 -6.31 13.13
CA ASP A 282 -1.06 -6.87 13.92
C ASP A 282 0.31 -6.30 13.53
N SER A 283 1.38 -6.82 14.13
CA SER A 283 2.75 -6.34 13.92
C SER A 283 3.34 -6.67 12.53
N THR A 284 2.62 -7.36 11.66
CA THR A 284 3.06 -7.61 10.28
C THR A 284 2.71 -6.45 9.36
N TYR A 285 1.80 -5.56 9.80
CA TYR A 285 1.44 -4.35 9.05
C TYR A 285 2.54 -3.31 9.18
N ARG A 286 2.96 -2.74 8.06
CA ARG A 286 4.03 -1.73 8.03
C ARG A 286 3.73 -0.50 8.90
N VAL A 287 2.47 -0.17 9.07
CA VAL A 287 1.98 0.93 9.91
C VAL A 287 2.02 0.65 11.42
N TYR A 288 2.38 -0.55 11.86
CA TYR A 288 2.32 -0.94 13.27
C TYR A 288 3.10 -0.01 14.20
N GLY A 289 4.31 0.42 13.77
CA GLY A 289 5.18 1.31 14.54
C GLY A 289 4.91 2.81 14.37
N THR A 290 3.93 3.20 13.55
CA THR A 290 3.62 4.62 13.30
C THR A 290 3.11 5.31 14.56
N THR A 291 3.67 6.48 14.88
CA THR A 291 3.23 7.27 16.03
C THR A 291 1.83 7.86 15.78
N PRO A 292 1.07 8.20 16.85
CA PRO A 292 -0.23 8.86 16.70
C PRO A 292 -0.16 10.17 15.89
N GLU A 293 0.87 10.96 16.11
CA GLU A 293 1.08 12.23 15.41
C GLU A 293 1.28 12.00 13.90
N MET A 294 2.10 11.01 13.52
CA MET A 294 2.33 10.68 12.13
C MET A 294 1.10 10.04 11.47
N ALA A 295 0.39 9.15 12.17
CA ALA A 295 -0.84 8.56 11.66
C ALA A 295 -1.91 9.64 11.38
N THR A 296 -2.07 10.59 12.30
CA THR A 296 -2.96 11.74 12.11
C THR A 296 -2.52 12.61 10.94
N ALA A 297 -1.22 12.95 10.87
CA ALA A 297 -0.69 13.77 9.77
C ALA A 297 -0.88 13.11 8.40
N CYS A 298 -0.72 11.79 8.30
CA CYS A 298 -1.00 11.05 7.06
C CYS A 298 -2.49 11.15 6.68
N ALA A 299 -3.40 10.98 7.63
CA ALA A 299 -4.83 11.07 7.37
C ALA A 299 -5.23 12.49 6.93
N VAL A 300 -4.74 13.53 7.62
CA VAL A 300 -4.99 14.93 7.26
C VAL A 300 -4.44 15.24 5.87
N ALA A 301 -3.18 14.89 5.59
CA ALA A 301 -2.55 15.18 4.31
C ALA A 301 -3.26 14.48 3.13
N PHE A 302 -3.71 13.24 3.31
CA PHE A 302 -4.54 12.55 2.31
C PHE A 302 -5.84 13.30 2.08
N CYS A 303 -6.58 13.62 3.16
CA CYS A 303 -7.88 14.27 3.08
C CYS A 303 -7.78 15.67 2.45
N GLU A 304 -6.83 16.50 2.89
CA GLU A 304 -6.58 17.81 2.27
C GLU A 304 -6.31 17.70 0.77
N ARG A 305 -5.48 16.73 0.37
CA ARG A 305 -5.17 16.52 -1.04
C ARG A 305 -6.37 16.09 -1.88
N ILE A 306 -7.27 15.29 -1.28
CA ILE A 306 -8.55 14.87 -1.90
C ILE A 306 -9.49 16.08 -2.03
N GLU A 307 -9.62 16.92 -0.98
CA GLU A 307 -10.45 18.13 -1.01
C GLU A 307 -9.92 19.17 -2.01
N GLU A 308 -8.61 19.34 -2.12
CA GLU A 308 -7.97 20.19 -3.15
C GLU A 308 -8.34 19.76 -4.58
N ALA A 309 -8.56 18.46 -4.79
CA ALA A 309 -9.01 17.91 -6.07
C ALA A 309 -10.53 18.04 -6.29
N GLY A 310 -11.28 18.54 -5.29
CA GLY A 310 -12.72 18.84 -5.39
C GLY A 310 -13.63 17.69 -4.95
N TYR A 311 -13.13 16.69 -4.22
CA TYR A 311 -13.93 15.60 -3.66
C TYR A 311 -14.13 15.80 -2.16
N ASP A 312 -15.23 15.27 -1.63
CA ASP A 312 -15.43 15.19 -0.18
C ASP A 312 -14.51 14.10 0.41
N ALA A 313 -13.74 14.44 1.43
CA ALA A 313 -12.85 13.50 2.10
C ALA A 313 -13.53 12.80 3.29
N MET A 314 -13.18 11.55 3.51
CA MET A 314 -13.69 10.71 4.60
C MET A 314 -12.54 9.94 5.24
N VAL A 315 -12.64 9.67 6.54
CA VAL A 315 -11.69 8.80 7.26
C VAL A 315 -12.43 7.56 7.78
N TYR A 316 -11.98 6.38 7.37
CA TYR A 316 -12.41 5.11 7.95
C TYR A 316 -11.48 4.73 9.10
N ALA A 317 -12.03 4.50 10.29
CA ALA A 317 -11.24 4.13 11.45
C ALA A 317 -12.03 3.28 12.46
N GLY A 318 -11.51 2.09 12.77
CA GLY A 318 -12.00 1.29 13.88
C GLY A 318 -11.66 1.90 15.24
N GLN A 319 -12.28 1.41 16.30
CA GLN A 319 -12.19 1.98 17.65
C GLN A 319 -10.77 2.13 18.17
N TYR A 320 -9.90 1.13 17.91
CA TYR A 320 -8.50 1.21 18.31
C TYR A 320 -7.76 2.34 17.60
N VAL A 321 -7.91 2.46 16.29
CA VAL A 321 -7.26 3.50 15.49
C VAL A 321 -7.78 4.87 15.92
N SER A 322 -9.10 5.01 16.05
CA SER A 322 -9.75 6.25 16.48
C SER A 322 -9.27 6.76 17.85
N TYR A 323 -9.02 5.86 18.81
CA TYR A 323 -8.64 6.27 20.16
C TYR A 323 -7.13 6.34 20.39
N ILE A 324 -6.35 5.50 19.71
CA ILE A 324 -4.94 5.31 20.02
C ILE A 324 -4.02 5.94 18.96
N LYS A 325 -4.51 6.09 17.73
CA LYS A 325 -3.70 6.55 16.61
C LYS A 325 -4.11 7.92 16.07
N TYR A 326 -5.34 8.36 16.31
CA TYR A 326 -5.83 9.60 15.71
C TYR A 326 -6.13 10.69 16.73
N ASP A 327 -5.72 11.90 16.38
CA ASP A 327 -6.25 13.14 16.94
C ASP A 327 -7.62 13.42 16.30
N GLN A 328 -8.69 13.08 17.01
CA GLN A 328 -10.05 13.21 16.51
C GLN A 328 -10.47 14.66 16.25
N GLY A 329 -9.82 15.63 16.92
CA GLY A 329 -10.07 17.05 16.67
C GLY A 329 -9.51 17.50 15.32
N ALA A 330 -8.35 16.96 14.92
CA ALA A 330 -7.75 17.24 13.61
C ALA A 330 -8.55 16.62 12.46
N LEU A 331 -9.29 15.53 12.73
CA LEU A 331 -10.09 14.82 11.74
C LEU A 331 -11.57 15.25 11.70
N GLU A 332 -12.00 16.12 12.62
CA GLU A 332 -13.38 16.60 12.71
C GLU A 332 -13.93 17.26 11.42
N PRO A 333 -13.11 17.95 10.60
CA PRO A 333 -13.58 18.53 9.35
C PRO A 333 -14.01 17.51 8.30
N TYR A 334 -13.54 16.26 8.38
CA TYR A 334 -13.77 15.23 7.38
C TYR A 334 -14.93 14.32 7.78
N LEU A 335 -15.60 13.72 6.78
CA LEU A 335 -16.60 12.69 7.04
C LEU A 335 -15.98 11.50 7.78
N SER A 336 -16.75 10.89 8.67
CA SER A 336 -16.30 9.78 9.48
C SER A 336 -17.03 8.49 9.14
N TRP A 337 -16.26 7.40 8.95
CA TRP A 337 -16.77 6.06 8.67
C TRP A 337 -16.21 5.08 9.71
N TYR A 338 -17.11 4.54 10.52
CA TYR A 338 -16.75 3.73 11.68
C TYR A 338 -17.19 2.27 11.54
N PRO A 339 -16.28 1.28 11.60
CA PRO A 339 -16.63 -0.13 11.65
C PRO A 339 -16.85 -0.61 13.09
N GLU A 340 -18.01 -1.19 13.33
CA GLU A 340 -18.27 -1.96 14.55
C GLU A 340 -19.37 -2.99 14.25
N TYR A 341 -18.97 -4.24 14.07
CA TYR A 341 -19.88 -5.28 13.61
C TYR A 341 -20.84 -5.74 14.70
N LYS A 342 -22.11 -5.88 14.33
CA LYS A 342 -23.18 -6.35 15.17
C LYS A 342 -23.71 -7.70 14.69
N SER A 343 -24.28 -8.45 15.61
CA SER A 343 -24.96 -9.72 15.36
C SER A 343 -26.17 -9.84 16.27
N GLU A 344 -27.02 -10.84 16.05
CA GLU A 344 -28.17 -11.12 16.93
C GLU A 344 -27.78 -11.33 18.40
N SER A 345 -26.54 -11.78 18.65
CA SER A 345 -26.00 -11.96 20.00
C SER A 345 -25.35 -10.71 20.60
N SER A 346 -25.30 -9.60 19.88
CA SER A 346 -24.75 -8.36 20.41
C SER A 346 -25.65 -7.78 21.50
N GLU A 347 -25.04 -7.46 22.63
CA GLU A 347 -25.78 -6.82 23.76
C GLU A 347 -26.23 -5.41 23.42
N LEU A 348 -25.40 -4.70 22.60
CA LEU A 348 -25.65 -3.33 22.18
C LEU A 348 -25.78 -3.28 20.65
N LEU A 349 -26.92 -2.80 20.15
CA LEU A 349 -27.20 -2.69 18.72
C LEU A 349 -26.87 -1.31 18.13
N TYR A 350 -26.16 -0.45 18.85
CA TYR A 350 -25.71 0.86 18.38
C TYR A 350 -24.18 0.93 18.34
N PRO A 351 -23.60 1.85 17.56
CA PRO A 351 -22.15 2.04 17.52
C PRO A 351 -21.66 2.65 18.84
N THR A 352 -20.60 2.08 19.41
CA THR A 352 -20.11 2.43 20.76
C THR A 352 -18.93 3.41 20.77
N LEU A 353 -18.47 3.90 19.61
CA LEU A 353 -17.48 4.96 19.56
C LEU A 353 -17.99 6.19 20.33
N TYR A 354 -17.11 6.86 21.06
CA TYR A 354 -17.46 8.06 21.84
C TYR A 354 -17.89 9.24 20.96
N TYR A 355 -17.28 9.36 19.79
CA TYR A 355 -17.52 10.45 18.84
C TYR A 355 -18.64 10.11 17.86
N HIS A 356 -19.28 11.14 17.31
CA HIS A 356 -20.24 10.99 16.22
C HIS A 356 -19.58 10.37 14.98
N MET A 357 -20.36 9.69 14.16
CA MET A 357 -19.95 9.18 12.86
C MET A 357 -21.04 9.45 11.82
N ASP A 358 -20.62 9.71 10.59
CA ASP A 358 -21.52 9.92 9.45
C ASP A 358 -21.93 8.62 8.80
N TYR A 359 -21.01 7.62 8.83
CA TYR A 359 -21.23 6.29 8.29
C TYR A 359 -20.83 5.23 9.33
N TRP A 360 -21.62 4.18 9.41
CA TRP A 360 -21.37 3.04 10.27
C TRP A 360 -21.41 1.73 9.50
N GLN A 361 -20.27 1.05 9.38
CA GLN A 361 -20.17 -0.31 8.86
C GLN A 361 -20.51 -1.29 9.99
N TYR A 362 -21.71 -1.86 9.95
CA TYR A 362 -22.23 -2.62 11.08
C TYR A 362 -22.18 -4.14 10.91
N SER A 363 -21.91 -4.64 9.72
CA SER A 363 -21.76 -6.07 9.45
C SER A 363 -20.93 -6.34 8.19
N SER A 364 -20.17 -7.45 8.22
CA SER A 364 -19.43 -7.99 7.07
C SER A 364 -20.02 -9.31 6.56
N LYS A 365 -21.30 -9.59 6.87
CA LYS A 365 -21.92 -10.91 6.61
C LYS A 365 -23.30 -10.81 6.00
N CYS A 366 -23.66 -9.66 5.44
CA CYS A 366 -24.96 -9.47 4.83
C CYS A 366 -25.01 -10.10 3.44
N SER A 367 -26.20 -10.51 3.02
CA SER A 367 -26.47 -10.92 1.64
C SER A 367 -27.14 -9.79 0.89
N VAL A 368 -26.64 -9.46 -0.31
CA VAL A 368 -27.19 -8.43 -1.19
C VAL A 368 -27.45 -9.03 -2.56
N ALA A 369 -28.65 -8.80 -3.10
CA ALA A 369 -28.98 -9.33 -4.43
C ALA A 369 -28.00 -8.80 -5.49
N GLY A 370 -27.61 -9.64 -6.44
CA GLY A 370 -26.65 -9.29 -7.48
C GLY A 370 -25.18 -9.41 -7.09
N ILE A 371 -24.87 -9.69 -5.81
CA ILE A 371 -23.50 -9.81 -5.31
C ILE A 371 -23.29 -11.22 -4.75
N GLY A 372 -22.19 -11.84 -5.13
CA GLY A 372 -21.79 -13.16 -4.62
C GLY A 372 -21.11 -13.07 -3.26
N GLY A 373 -21.43 -14.01 -2.37
CA GLY A 373 -20.81 -14.11 -1.05
C GLY A 373 -21.31 -13.07 -0.04
N ASN A 374 -20.51 -12.82 0.98
CA ASN A 374 -20.79 -11.83 1.99
C ASN A 374 -20.44 -10.43 1.51
N VAL A 375 -21.23 -9.47 1.96
CA VAL A 375 -21.06 -8.04 1.65
C VAL A 375 -21.00 -7.25 2.94
N ASP A 376 -20.08 -6.32 3.01
CA ASP A 376 -19.97 -5.34 4.07
C ASP A 376 -21.08 -4.29 3.89
N VAL A 377 -21.83 -4.04 4.97
CA VAL A 377 -23.02 -3.18 4.91
C VAL A 377 -22.97 -2.05 5.92
N ASN A 378 -23.54 -0.95 5.50
CA ASN A 378 -23.38 0.35 6.11
C ASN A 378 -24.72 1.09 6.31
N LEU A 379 -24.76 1.92 7.32
CA LEU A 379 -25.76 2.98 7.48
C LEU A 379 -25.07 4.33 7.38
N GLN A 380 -25.56 5.21 6.51
CA GLN A 380 -25.24 6.62 6.50
C GLN A 380 -26.29 7.36 7.36
N PHE A 381 -25.84 8.28 8.21
CA PHE A 381 -26.69 9.10 9.06
C PHE A 381 -26.78 10.53 8.51
N ILE A 382 -27.96 10.94 8.11
CA ILE A 382 -28.25 12.30 7.60
C ILE A 382 -29.17 12.97 8.61
N ARG A 383 -28.75 14.08 9.20
CA ARG A 383 -29.55 14.85 10.16
C ARG A 383 -30.88 15.28 9.51
N ARG A 384 -31.94 15.21 10.29
CA ARG A 384 -33.28 15.67 9.89
C ARG A 384 -33.48 17.15 10.10
#